data_b870211319136802b6906afa90a2d141
#
_entry.id   b870211319136802b6906afa90a2d141
#
_cell.length_a   1.000
_cell.length_b   1.000
_cell.length_c   1.000
_cell.angle_alpha   90.00
_cell.angle_beta   90.00
_cell.angle_gamma   90.00
#
_symmetry.space_group_name_H-M   'P 1'
#
loop_
_entity.id
_entity.type
_entity.pdbx_description
1 polymer ?
#
loop_
_entity_poly.entity_id
_entity_poly.type
_entity_poly.pdbx_seq_one_letter_code
_entity_poly.pdbx_strand_id
1 'polypeptide(L)'
;MIQLKELTLGYGQRILLDKVSARITGGQLVALLGRNGTGKSTLLRAMMGLEKPQTGEIILQGKNIASLKPEKLARNISFVTTDKVRIANLRCEDVVALGRAPYTNWIGQLQPADQERVDKAMQLVGMSGYADKTMDKMSDG
;
A
#
# COMPACT_ATOMS: atom_id res chain seq x y z
N MET A 1 1.09 4.48 -14.58
CA MET A 1 0.88 5.94 -14.51
C MET A 1 -0.19 6.23 -13.48
N ILE A 2 0.10 7.17 -12.56
CA ILE A 2 -0.87 7.74 -11.64
C ILE A 2 -0.97 9.25 -11.89
N GLN A 3 -2.17 9.81 -11.81
CA GLN A 3 -2.41 11.24 -12.02
C GLN A 3 -3.32 11.77 -10.90
N LEU A 4 -2.94 12.89 -10.33
CA LEU A 4 -3.72 13.69 -9.40
C LEU A 4 -4.31 14.87 -10.17
N LYS A 5 -5.59 15.15 -10.01
CA LYS A 5 -6.27 16.26 -10.66
C LYS A 5 -7.00 17.10 -9.62
N GLU A 6 -6.56 18.34 -9.44
CA GLU A 6 -7.17 19.35 -8.54
C GLU A 6 -7.49 18.76 -7.15
N LEU A 7 -6.57 17.93 -6.63
CA LEU A 7 -6.78 17.11 -5.44
C LEU A 7 -6.69 17.98 -4.19
N THR A 8 -7.77 18.05 -3.41
CA THR A 8 -7.80 18.67 -2.09
C THR A 8 -7.96 17.60 -1.03
N LEU A 9 -7.03 17.57 -0.06
CA LEU A 9 -7.02 16.64 1.06
C LEU A 9 -7.03 17.40 2.38
N GLY A 10 -7.77 16.87 3.35
CA GLY A 10 -7.85 17.46 4.69
C GLY A 10 -8.87 16.73 5.56
N TYR A 11 -9.00 17.19 6.79
CA TYR A 11 -9.95 16.66 7.79
C TYR A 11 -10.91 17.76 8.23
N GLY A 12 -12.19 17.60 7.95
CA GLY A 12 -13.19 18.63 8.21
C GLY A 12 -12.84 19.94 7.50
N GLN A 13 -12.69 21.02 8.25
CA GLN A 13 -12.29 22.33 7.70
C GLN A 13 -10.79 22.52 7.55
N ARG A 14 -9.97 21.62 8.08
CA ARG A 14 -8.50 21.71 8.01
C ARG A 14 -8.01 21.13 6.69
N ILE A 15 -7.69 22.00 5.75
CA ILE A 15 -7.06 21.62 4.49
C ILE A 15 -5.56 21.38 4.72
N LEU A 16 -5.05 20.26 4.24
CA LEU A 16 -3.63 19.89 4.28
C LEU A 16 -2.97 20.10 2.91
N LEU A 17 -3.68 19.74 1.85
CA LEU A 17 -3.25 19.92 0.46
C LEU A 17 -4.43 20.52 -0.31
N ASP A 18 -4.17 21.59 -1.06
CA ASP A 18 -5.21 22.29 -1.83
C ASP A 18 -4.90 22.23 -3.32
N LYS A 19 -5.86 21.73 -4.11
CA LYS A 19 -5.86 21.67 -5.58
C LYS A 19 -4.54 21.15 -6.19
N VAL A 20 -3.97 20.12 -5.59
CA VAL A 20 -2.71 19.51 -6.08
C VAL A 20 -2.97 18.75 -7.36
N SER A 21 -2.22 19.09 -8.40
CA SER A 21 -2.21 18.35 -9.67
C SER A 21 -0.80 17.85 -9.96
N ALA A 22 -0.68 16.56 -10.26
CA ALA A 22 0.59 15.92 -10.56
C ALA A 22 0.40 14.69 -11.46
N ARG A 23 1.43 14.33 -12.19
CA ARG A 23 1.46 13.13 -13.02
C ARG A 23 2.77 12.36 -12.75
N ILE A 24 2.64 11.09 -12.42
CA ILE A 24 3.75 10.16 -12.20
C ILE A 24 3.64 9.06 -13.24
N THR A 25 4.65 8.94 -14.07
CA THR A 25 4.74 7.91 -15.14
C THR A 25 5.50 6.69 -14.64
N GLY A 26 5.45 5.59 -15.40
CA GLY A 26 6.21 4.39 -15.07
C GLY A 26 7.73 4.64 -15.15
N GLY A 27 8.49 3.91 -14.32
CA GLY A 27 9.95 3.97 -14.28
C GLY A 27 10.54 5.20 -13.59
N GLN A 28 9.73 6.05 -12.97
CA GLN A 28 10.18 7.22 -12.22
C GLN A 28 10.32 6.92 -10.73
N LEU A 29 11.39 7.42 -10.12
CA LEU A 29 11.51 7.58 -8.67
C LEU A 29 11.10 9.01 -8.31
N VAL A 30 10.06 9.14 -7.49
CA VAL A 30 9.53 10.44 -7.06
C VAL A 30 9.71 10.59 -5.56
N ALA A 31 10.37 11.67 -5.12
CA ALA A 31 10.51 12.02 -3.72
C ALA A 31 9.45 13.04 -3.31
N LEU A 32 8.71 12.74 -2.23
CA LEU A 32 7.75 13.66 -1.63
C LEU A 32 8.38 14.32 -0.40
N LEU A 33 8.76 15.58 -0.54
CA LEU A 33 9.47 16.34 0.49
C LEU A 33 8.53 17.36 1.18
N GLY A 34 8.79 17.63 2.44
CA GLY A 34 8.03 18.61 3.22
C GLY A 34 8.18 18.39 4.73
N ARG A 35 7.79 19.38 5.52
CA ARG A 35 7.81 19.32 7.00
C ARG A 35 6.80 18.27 7.50
N ASN A 36 6.95 17.84 8.77
CA ASN A 36 5.96 16.98 9.40
C ASN A 36 4.59 17.68 9.48
N GLY A 37 3.51 16.92 9.27
CA GLY A 37 2.14 17.46 9.30
C GLY A 37 1.67 18.15 8.01
N THR A 38 2.48 18.21 6.94
CA THR A 38 2.09 18.85 5.67
C THR A 38 1.22 17.97 4.75
N GLY A 39 0.76 16.81 5.22
CA GLY A 39 -0.14 15.95 4.44
C GLY A 39 0.55 14.89 3.56
N LYS A 40 1.87 14.68 3.67
CA LYS A 40 2.59 13.67 2.87
C LYS A 40 1.98 12.26 3.01
N SER A 41 1.83 11.80 4.25
CA SER A 41 1.24 10.49 4.53
C SER A 41 -0.24 10.43 4.12
N THR A 42 -0.98 11.53 4.28
CA THR A 42 -2.38 11.63 3.84
C THR A 42 -2.48 11.51 2.32
N LEU A 43 -1.56 12.15 1.58
CA LEU A 43 -1.49 12.01 0.13
C LEU A 43 -1.22 10.57 -0.31
N LEU A 44 -0.22 9.92 0.31
CA LEU A 44 0.11 8.53 0.01
C LEU A 44 -1.08 7.61 0.32
N ARG A 45 -1.75 7.80 1.47
CA ARG A 45 -2.96 7.04 1.84
C ARG A 45 -4.12 7.30 0.86
N ALA A 46 -4.30 8.54 0.41
CA ALA A 46 -5.29 8.85 -0.61
C ALA A 46 -5.00 8.16 -1.95
N MET A 47 -3.73 8.11 -2.38
CA MET A 47 -3.32 7.39 -3.58
C MET A 47 -3.57 5.87 -3.47
N MET A 48 -3.59 5.33 -2.25
CA MET A 48 -3.95 3.93 -1.95
C MET A 48 -5.46 3.70 -1.82
N GLY A 49 -6.29 4.74 -1.94
CA GLY A 49 -7.72 4.65 -1.71
C GLY A 49 -8.13 4.47 -0.24
N LEU A 50 -7.19 4.67 0.70
CA LEU A 50 -7.43 4.58 2.15
C LEU A 50 -8.01 5.87 2.73
N GLU A 51 -7.82 6.98 2.03
CA GLU A 51 -8.39 8.29 2.37
C GLU A 51 -9.14 8.84 1.15
N LYS A 52 -10.29 9.42 1.37
CA LYS A 52 -11.08 10.06 0.29
C LYS A 52 -10.69 11.52 0.18
N PRO A 53 -10.41 12.03 -1.03
CA PRO A 53 -10.24 13.47 -1.23
C PRO A 53 -11.53 14.23 -0.95
N GLN A 54 -11.41 15.47 -0.49
CA GLN A 54 -12.54 16.38 -0.35
C GLN A 54 -13.01 16.84 -1.73
N THR A 55 -12.06 17.14 -2.62
CA THR A 55 -12.33 17.47 -4.03
C THR A 55 -11.23 16.90 -4.93
N GLY A 56 -11.49 16.88 -6.22
CA GLY A 56 -10.56 16.34 -7.21
C GLY A 56 -10.61 14.84 -7.34
N GLU A 57 -9.71 14.28 -8.10
CA GLU A 57 -9.69 12.85 -8.40
C GLU A 57 -8.28 12.31 -8.54
N ILE A 58 -8.14 11.00 -8.26
CA ILE A 58 -6.90 10.23 -8.47
C ILE A 58 -7.17 9.20 -9.55
N ILE A 59 -6.38 9.26 -10.62
CA ILE A 59 -6.50 8.39 -11.79
C ILE A 59 -5.32 7.41 -11.78
N LEU A 60 -5.62 6.12 -11.78
CA LEU A 60 -4.65 5.04 -11.93
C LEU A 60 -4.87 4.34 -13.27
N GLN A 61 -3.87 4.35 -14.14
CA GLN A 61 -3.94 3.71 -15.46
C GLN A 61 -5.21 4.11 -16.25
N GLY A 62 -5.58 5.39 -16.19
CA GLY A 62 -6.75 5.93 -16.90
C GLY A 62 -8.09 5.74 -16.21
N LYS A 63 -8.12 5.11 -15.02
CA LYS A 63 -9.36 4.89 -14.24
C LYS A 63 -9.32 5.63 -12.91
N ASN A 64 -10.43 6.27 -12.54
CA ASN A 64 -10.55 6.88 -11.23
C ASN A 64 -10.52 5.78 -10.15
N ILE A 65 -9.61 5.91 -9.16
CA ILE A 65 -9.46 4.90 -8.10
C ILE A 65 -10.73 4.73 -7.27
N ALA A 66 -11.53 5.78 -7.12
CA ALA A 66 -12.81 5.72 -6.39
C ALA A 66 -13.84 4.77 -7.03
N SER A 67 -13.66 4.45 -8.32
CA SER A 67 -14.52 3.49 -9.04
C SER A 67 -13.97 2.06 -9.02
N LEU A 68 -12.77 1.85 -8.48
CA LEU A 68 -12.13 0.54 -8.46
C LEU A 68 -12.51 -0.22 -7.18
N LYS A 69 -12.74 -1.51 -7.31
CA LYS A 69 -12.84 -2.40 -6.15
C LYS A 69 -11.50 -2.49 -5.42
N PRO A 70 -11.48 -2.60 -4.07
CA PRO A 70 -10.26 -2.67 -3.27
C PRO A 70 -9.26 -3.72 -3.77
N GLU A 71 -9.74 -4.91 -4.13
CA GLU A 71 -8.90 -6.00 -4.63
C GLU A 71 -8.19 -5.61 -5.95
N LYS A 72 -8.91 -4.88 -6.81
CA LYS A 72 -8.34 -4.43 -8.08
C LYS A 72 -7.30 -3.34 -7.86
N LEU A 73 -7.51 -2.45 -6.90
CA LEU A 73 -6.54 -1.42 -6.54
C LEU A 73 -5.29 -2.06 -5.92
N ALA A 74 -5.45 -3.01 -4.99
CA ALA A 74 -4.36 -3.71 -4.33
C ALA A 74 -3.48 -4.55 -5.28
N ARG A 75 -4.02 -4.99 -6.43
CA ARG A 75 -3.23 -5.65 -7.48
C ARG A 75 -2.33 -4.70 -8.27
N ASN A 76 -2.54 -3.40 -8.18
CA ASN A 76 -1.84 -2.41 -8.99
C ASN A 76 -0.95 -1.45 -8.20
N ILE A 77 -1.18 -1.33 -6.89
CA ILE A 77 -0.41 -0.46 -6.00
C ILE A 77 -0.04 -1.26 -4.75
N SER A 78 1.19 -1.10 -4.30
CA SER A 78 1.65 -1.55 -2.98
C SER A 78 2.08 -0.35 -2.13
N PHE A 79 1.98 -0.50 -0.83
CA PHE A 79 2.33 0.53 0.13
C PHE A 79 3.18 -0.08 1.26
N VAL A 80 4.31 0.55 1.54
CA VAL A 80 5.14 0.21 2.69
C VAL A 80 4.92 1.29 3.74
N THR A 81 4.35 0.88 4.87
CA THR A 81 4.13 1.76 6.02
C THR A 81 5.31 1.70 6.98
N THR A 82 5.50 2.77 7.76
CA THR A 82 6.41 2.77 8.91
C THR A 82 5.77 2.17 10.17
N ASP A 83 4.48 1.85 10.11
CA ASP A 83 3.79 1.23 11.23
C ASP A 83 4.25 -0.21 11.42
N LYS A 84 4.50 -0.57 12.67
CA LYS A 84 4.95 -1.92 13.02
C LYS A 84 3.76 -2.88 13.00
N VAL A 85 3.95 -4.02 12.33
CA VAL A 85 2.99 -5.13 12.40
C VAL A 85 3.16 -5.83 13.75
N ARG A 86 2.29 -5.53 14.70
CA ARG A 86 2.27 -6.15 16.04
C ARG A 86 1.08 -7.09 16.17
N ILE A 87 1.16 -8.22 15.51
CA ILE A 87 0.14 -9.28 15.64
C ILE A 87 0.81 -10.44 16.38
N ALA A 88 0.34 -10.70 17.59
CA ALA A 88 0.86 -11.80 18.41
C ALA A 88 0.63 -13.14 17.70
N ASN A 89 1.62 -14.04 17.80
CA ASN A 89 1.57 -15.40 17.26
C ASN A 89 1.41 -15.52 15.75
N LEU A 90 1.55 -14.44 14.97
CA LEU A 90 1.56 -14.50 13.51
C LEU A 90 3.00 -14.75 13.02
N ARG A 91 3.22 -15.80 12.22
CA ARG A 91 4.53 -16.12 11.65
C ARG A 91 4.88 -15.12 10.55
N CYS A 92 6.17 -14.94 10.31
CA CYS A 92 6.66 -14.05 9.27
C CYS A 92 6.11 -14.44 7.89
N GLU A 93 6.10 -15.72 7.55
CA GLU A 93 5.53 -16.19 6.28
C GLU A 93 4.03 -15.90 6.16
N ASP A 94 3.26 -16.00 7.25
CA ASP A 94 1.82 -15.69 7.24
C ASP A 94 1.59 -14.20 6.92
N VAL A 95 2.43 -13.31 7.46
CA VAL A 95 2.37 -11.86 7.14
C VAL A 95 2.65 -11.62 5.66
N VAL A 96 3.68 -12.26 5.11
CA VAL A 96 3.99 -12.14 3.67
C VAL A 96 2.87 -12.73 2.82
N ALA A 97 2.27 -13.85 3.27
CA ALA A 97 1.15 -14.49 2.60
C ALA A 97 -0.11 -13.60 2.52
N LEU A 98 -0.34 -12.70 3.51
CA LEU A 98 -1.42 -11.71 3.43
C LEU A 98 -1.32 -10.84 2.16
N GLY A 99 -0.12 -10.62 1.63
CA GLY A 99 0.08 -9.93 0.35
C GLY A 99 -0.55 -10.65 -0.85
N ARG A 100 -0.92 -11.92 -0.70
CA ARG A 100 -1.62 -12.71 -1.72
C ARG A 100 -3.15 -12.60 -1.63
N ALA A 101 -3.70 -12.01 -0.56
CA ALA A 101 -5.14 -11.89 -0.36
C ALA A 101 -5.92 -11.37 -1.60
N PRO A 102 -5.43 -10.35 -2.36
CA PRO A 102 -6.13 -9.88 -3.56
C PRO A 102 -6.21 -10.91 -4.70
N TYR A 103 -5.46 -12.01 -4.63
CA TYR A 103 -5.34 -13.05 -5.66
C TYR A 103 -5.96 -14.38 -5.24
N THR A 104 -6.27 -14.56 -3.96
CA THR A 104 -6.90 -15.77 -3.44
C THR A 104 -8.40 -15.81 -3.76
N ASN A 105 -9.00 -16.98 -3.57
CA ASN A 105 -10.45 -17.14 -3.67
C ASN A 105 -11.15 -16.48 -2.45
N TRP A 106 -12.49 -16.53 -2.44
CA TRP A 106 -13.32 -15.96 -1.36
C TRP A 106 -13.09 -16.61 0.02
N ILE A 107 -12.51 -17.82 0.07
CA ILE A 107 -12.14 -18.52 1.31
C ILE A 107 -10.73 -18.07 1.80
N GLY A 108 -9.97 -17.34 0.98
CA GLY A 108 -8.60 -16.92 1.31
C GLY A 108 -7.55 -18.03 1.19
N GLN A 109 -7.87 -19.14 0.52
CA GLN A 109 -6.99 -20.28 0.39
C GLN A 109 -5.83 -19.99 -0.59
N LEU A 110 -4.60 -20.17 -0.12
CA LEU A 110 -3.41 -20.07 -0.94
C LEU A 110 -3.33 -21.27 -1.90
N GLN A 111 -3.05 -20.99 -3.15
CA GLN A 111 -2.72 -22.00 -4.15
C GLN A 111 -1.20 -22.27 -4.12
N PRO A 112 -0.71 -23.41 -4.63
CA PRO A 112 0.73 -23.68 -4.71
C PRO A 112 1.55 -22.56 -5.37
N ALA A 113 1.02 -21.95 -6.42
CA ALA A 113 1.65 -20.80 -7.08
C ALA A 113 1.70 -19.53 -6.20
N ASP A 114 0.82 -19.38 -5.21
CA ASP A 114 0.88 -18.30 -4.24
C ASP A 114 1.98 -18.55 -3.23
N GLN A 115 2.14 -19.82 -2.77
CA GLN A 115 3.22 -20.19 -1.86
C GLN A 115 4.59 -19.96 -2.50
N GLU A 116 4.80 -20.36 -3.75
CA GLU A 116 6.05 -20.07 -4.49
C GLU A 116 6.37 -18.57 -4.51
N ARG A 117 5.35 -17.72 -4.63
CA ARG A 117 5.53 -16.26 -4.61
C ARG A 117 5.88 -15.73 -3.23
N VAL A 118 5.32 -16.31 -2.17
CA VAL A 118 5.66 -16.01 -0.77
C VAL A 118 7.13 -16.37 -0.53
N ASP A 119 7.54 -17.59 -0.87
CA ASP A 119 8.90 -18.08 -0.70
C ASP A 119 9.92 -17.21 -1.45
N LYS A 120 9.60 -16.86 -2.70
CA LYS A 120 10.43 -15.97 -3.51
C LYS A 120 10.52 -14.56 -2.92
N ALA A 121 9.43 -14.02 -2.39
CA ALA A 121 9.44 -12.71 -1.73
C ALA A 121 10.32 -12.73 -0.47
N MET A 122 10.21 -13.78 0.35
CA MET A 122 11.05 -14.00 1.52
C MET A 122 12.53 -14.08 1.15
N GLN A 123 12.86 -14.81 0.08
CA GLN A 123 14.21 -14.94 -0.44
C GLN A 123 14.78 -13.60 -0.90
N LEU A 124 14.00 -12.81 -1.63
CA LEU A 124 14.44 -11.51 -2.16
C LEU A 124 14.84 -10.51 -1.06
N VAL A 125 14.23 -10.60 0.11
CA VAL A 125 14.54 -9.73 1.25
C VAL A 125 15.45 -10.40 2.29
N GLY A 126 15.97 -11.62 2.01
CA GLY A 126 16.86 -12.34 2.89
C GLY A 126 16.18 -12.92 4.14
N MET A 127 14.87 -13.13 4.11
CA MET A 127 14.06 -13.53 5.26
C MET A 127 13.69 -15.01 5.28
N SER A 128 14.19 -15.84 4.36
CA SER A 128 13.84 -17.27 4.27
C SER A 128 14.07 -18.05 5.57
N GLY A 129 15.16 -17.76 6.31
CA GLY A 129 15.44 -18.39 7.60
C GLY A 129 14.57 -17.91 8.77
N TYR A 130 13.62 -17.01 8.51
CA TYR A 130 12.72 -16.43 9.51
C TYR A 130 11.26 -16.79 9.27
N ALA A 131 10.95 -17.62 8.29
CA ALA A 131 9.59 -17.96 7.88
C ALA A 131 8.69 -18.37 9.06
N ASP A 132 9.16 -19.29 9.89
CA ASP A 132 8.45 -19.82 11.07
C ASP A 132 8.53 -18.93 12.32
N LYS A 133 9.34 -17.86 12.31
CA LYS A 133 9.44 -16.98 13.47
C LYS A 133 8.21 -16.09 13.59
N THR A 134 7.74 -15.92 14.82
CA THR A 134 6.63 -15.02 15.11
C THR A 134 7.09 -13.56 15.10
N MET A 135 6.22 -12.66 14.61
CA MET A 135 6.53 -11.24 14.44
C MET A 135 6.90 -10.52 15.73
N ASP A 136 6.37 -10.97 16.87
CA ASP A 136 6.67 -10.43 18.20
C ASP A 136 8.10 -10.73 18.68
N LYS A 137 8.76 -11.74 18.10
CA LYS A 137 10.15 -12.14 18.41
C LYS A 137 11.17 -11.59 17.42
N MET A 138 10.72 -10.78 16.45
CA MET A 138 11.60 -10.19 15.45
C MET A 138 11.97 -8.76 15.85
N SER A 139 13.23 -8.39 15.67
CA SER A 139 13.69 -7.03 15.81
C SER A 139 13.28 -6.16 14.61
N ASP A 140 13.28 -4.85 14.81
CA ASP A 140 12.88 -3.85 13.81
C ASP A 140 13.93 -3.63 12.69
N GLY A 141 14.96 -4.45 12.60
CA GLY A 141 16.05 -4.30 11.64
C GLY A 141 16.44 -5.57 10.95
#